data_fa8536a6a031f8bcb62078131724051b
#
_entry.id   fa8536a6a031f8bcb62078131724051b
#
_cell.length_a   1.000
_cell.length_b   1.000
_cell.length_c   1.000
_cell.angle_alpha   90.00
_cell.angle_beta   90.00
_cell.angle_gamma   90.00
#
_symmetry.space_group_name_H-M   'P 1'
#
loop_
_entity.id
_entity.type
_entity.pdbx_description
1 polymer ?
#
loop_
_entity_poly.entity_id
_entity_poly.type
_entity_poly.pdbx_seq_one_letter_code
_entity_poly.pdbx_strand_id
1 'polypeptide(L)'
;YGTWTQFSNLRRIIMTTETKKPGRIADYNKTLPILELYTCIQSEGSRQGRPTVAVRTTGCTHRCWFGEGGWCDSWYTSIHPGKGTYTFNDIVKIYDENPTITEMMLTGGSPTMQPDLCNELTHFANQRGIFITIETEGSHFIETDYPFGLISLSPKFSNSVPKIDVTTPMGKLVDQKMIDKHNSLRLNHQAIEQTLAYHSDYHYKPVYDGTEETMNEIEEFRVRHNIPKNKTWLMPAGDNREELIKQYPISLEKAFEMGYNWTGRDHIVAWDTKRAV
;
A
#
# COMPACT_ATOMS: atom_id res chain seq x y z
N TYR A 1 24.65 -26.67 9.15
CA TYR A 1 24.24 -26.70 10.55
C TYR A 1 24.68 -25.39 11.24
N GLY A 2 23.83 -24.43 11.29
CA GLY A 2 23.98 -23.18 12.00
C GLY A 2 22.87 -22.24 11.60
N THR A 3 21.95 -21.95 12.55
CA THR A 3 21.36 -20.62 12.56
C THR A 3 19.94 -20.49 13.08
N TRP A 4 19.54 -21.32 14.01
CA TRP A 4 18.31 -21.04 14.78
C TRP A 4 18.50 -19.96 15.86
N THR A 5 19.74 -19.65 16.23
CA THR A 5 20.08 -18.68 17.28
C THR A 5 20.01 -17.21 16.83
N GLN A 6 20.12 -16.90 15.54
CA GLN A 6 20.02 -15.51 15.07
C GLN A 6 18.58 -14.98 15.01
N PHE A 7 17.61 -15.85 14.72
CA PHE A 7 16.19 -15.45 14.69
C PHE A 7 15.61 -15.19 16.08
N SER A 8 16.13 -15.85 17.13
CA SER A 8 15.69 -15.61 18.50
C SER A 8 16.14 -14.23 19.03
N ASN A 9 17.28 -13.73 18.56
CA ASN A 9 17.78 -12.41 18.97
C ASN A 9 17.06 -11.25 18.27
N LEU A 10 16.61 -11.42 17.01
CA LEU A 10 15.79 -10.43 16.31
C LEU A 10 14.41 -10.25 16.97
N ARG A 11 13.78 -11.34 17.41
CA ARG A 11 12.53 -11.24 18.20
C ARG A 11 12.70 -10.48 19.52
N ARG A 12 13.87 -10.56 20.14
CA ARG A 12 14.17 -9.86 21.40
C ARG A 12 14.41 -8.36 21.21
N ILE A 13 14.94 -7.93 20.05
CA ILE A 13 15.18 -6.52 19.74
C ILE A 13 13.86 -5.81 19.37
N ILE A 14 12.90 -6.52 18.74
CA ILE A 14 11.60 -5.98 18.37
C ILE A 14 10.73 -5.70 19.62
N MET A 15 10.93 -6.43 20.71
CA MET A 15 10.14 -6.27 21.95
C MET A 15 10.51 -5.05 22.82
N THR A 16 11.50 -4.25 22.43
CA THR A 16 11.96 -3.10 23.26
C THR A 16 11.47 -1.72 22.79
N THR A 17 10.79 -1.64 21.66
CA THR A 17 10.05 -0.42 21.32
C THR A 17 8.61 -0.60 21.78
N GLU A 18 8.16 0.20 22.74
CA GLU A 18 6.76 0.26 23.20
C GLU A 18 5.84 0.69 22.03
N THR A 19 5.57 -0.23 21.11
CA THR A 19 4.46 -0.07 20.19
C THR A 19 3.19 -0.39 20.96
N LYS A 20 2.34 0.62 21.19
CA LYS A 20 1.04 0.43 21.77
C LYS A 20 0.30 -0.62 20.93
N LYS A 21 -0.05 -1.76 21.53
CA LYS A 21 -0.86 -2.76 20.83
C LYS A 21 -2.18 -2.13 20.38
N PRO A 22 -2.59 -2.35 19.14
CA PRO A 22 -3.89 -1.85 18.68
C PRO A 22 -5.02 -2.47 19.47
N GLY A 23 -6.07 -1.68 19.70
CA GLY A 23 -7.28 -2.10 20.40
C GLY A 23 -8.25 -2.85 19.47
N ARG A 24 -9.35 -3.32 20.07
CA ARG A 24 -10.53 -3.83 19.36
C ARG A 24 -11.54 -2.69 19.18
N ILE A 25 -12.29 -2.72 18.10
CA ILE A 25 -13.40 -1.78 17.88
C ILE A 25 -14.56 -2.21 18.77
N ALA A 26 -14.89 -1.33 19.74
CA ALA A 26 -15.92 -1.63 20.75
C ALA A 26 -17.36 -1.45 20.22
N ASP A 27 -17.55 -0.59 19.20
CA ASP A 27 -18.87 -0.27 18.62
C ASP A 27 -18.82 -0.39 17.11
N TYR A 28 -19.48 -1.43 16.59
CA TYR A 28 -19.54 -1.74 15.15
C TYR A 28 -20.44 -0.78 14.36
N ASN A 29 -21.26 0.03 15.02
CA ASN A 29 -22.07 1.08 14.40
C ASN A 29 -21.35 2.43 14.31
N LYS A 30 -20.22 2.57 15.01
CA LYS A 30 -19.43 3.78 14.93
C LYS A 30 -18.79 3.94 13.55
N THR A 31 -18.84 5.17 13.02
CA THR A 31 -18.17 5.51 11.77
C THR A 31 -16.66 5.33 11.89
N LEU A 32 -16.10 4.61 10.95
CA LEU A 32 -14.68 4.28 10.82
C LEU A 32 -13.98 5.20 9.81
N PRO A 33 -12.65 5.29 9.83
CA PRO A 33 -11.88 6.06 8.87
C PRO A 33 -11.80 5.35 7.49
N ILE A 34 -12.94 4.98 6.93
CA ILE A 34 -13.10 4.29 5.64
C ILE A 34 -13.83 5.24 4.69
N LEU A 35 -13.21 5.55 3.55
CA LEU A 35 -13.77 6.43 2.52
C LEU A 35 -14.55 5.68 1.45
N GLU A 36 -14.09 4.48 1.10
CA GLU A 36 -14.72 3.66 0.07
C GLU A 36 -14.76 2.20 0.53
N LEU A 37 -15.87 1.54 0.24
CA LEU A 37 -16.11 0.12 0.49
C LEU A 37 -16.88 -0.43 -0.71
N TYR A 38 -16.25 -1.32 -1.51
CA TYR A 38 -16.84 -1.85 -2.73
C TYR A 38 -16.23 -3.19 -3.13
N THR A 39 -16.93 -3.93 -3.99
CA THR A 39 -16.41 -5.16 -4.62
C THR A 39 -15.73 -4.82 -5.94
N CYS A 40 -14.60 -5.46 -6.22
CA CYS A 40 -13.85 -5.27 -7.46
C CYS A 40 -13.02 -6.52 -7.79
N ILE A 41 -12.25 -6.45 -8.87
CA ILE A 41 -11.14 -7.38 -9.14
C ILE A 41 -9.84 -6.72 -8.69
N GLN A 42 -9.04 -7.41 -7.86
CA GLN A 42 -7.69 -6.93 -7.53
C GLN A 42 -6.88 -6.77 -8.83
N SER A 43 -6.39 -5.57 -9.06
CA SER A 43 -5.80 -5.20 -10.34
C SER A 43 -4.28 -5.00 -10.30
N GLU A 44 -3.64 -5.30 -9.15
CA GLU A 44 -2.22 -5.09 -8.95
C GLU A 44 -1.57 -6.20 -8.11
N GLY A 45 -0.28 -6.46 -8.39
CA GLY A 45 0.56 -7.34 -7.60
C GLY A 45 0.24 -8.83 -7.74
N SER A 46 0.73 -9.63 -6.80
CA SER A 46 0.64 -11.10 -6.84
C SER A 46 -0.78 -11.66 -6.67
N ARG A 47 -1.75 -10.81 -6.31
CA ARG A 47 -3.17 -11.19 -6.16
C ARG A 47 -4.05 -10.69 -7.31
N GLN A 48 -3.45 -10.15 -8.37
CA GLN A 48 -4.16 -9.66 -9.56
C GLN A 48 -5.14 -10.72 -10.12
N GLY A 49 -6.32 -10.27 -10.56
CA GLY A 49 -7.36 -11.10 -11.14
C GLY A 49 -8.33 -11.73 -10.14
N ARG A 50 -8.21 -11.48 -8.83
CA ARG A 50 -9.07 -12.07 -7.82
C ARG A 50 -10.23 -11.16 -7.43
N PRO A 51 -11.48 -11.70 -7.37
CA PRO A 51 -12.60 -10.98 -6.77
C PRO A 51 -12.29 -10.62 -5.31
N THR A 52 -12.44 -9.35 -4.97
CA THR A 52 -12.05 -8.82 -3.66
C THR A 52 -13.03 -7.75 -3.16
N VAL A 53 -13.08 -7.56 -1.85
CA VAL A 53 -13.68 -6.37 -1.25
C VAL A 53 -12.56 -5.37 -0.97
N ALA A 54 -12.66 -4.19 -1.57
CA ALA A 54 -11.77 -3.08 -1.30
C ALA A 54 -12.26 -2.26 -0.09
N VAL A 55 -11.39 -2.10 0.90
CA VAL A 55 -11.59 -1.24 2.07
C VAL A 55 -10.56 -0.12 1.99
N ARG A 56 -10.98 1.07 1.53
CA ARG A 56 -10.09 2.22 1.37
C ARG A 56 -10.16 3.15 2.56
N THR A 57 -9.05 3.28 3.29
CA THR A 57 -8.92 4.15 4.45
C THR A 57 -8.65 5.60 4.06
N THR A 58 -8.98 6.52 4.97
CA THR A 58 -8.61 7.94 4.89
C THR A 58 -7.28 8.20 5.59
N GLY A 59 -6.58 9.25 5.15
CA GLY A 59 -5.30 9.68 5.70
C GLY A 59 -4.09 9.03 5.03
N CYS A 60 -3.08 9.83 4.76
CA CYS A 60 -1.76 9.40 4.30
C CYS A 60 -0.70 10.37 4.79
N THR A 61 0.48 9.85 5.12
CA THR A 61 1.63 10.68 5.51
C THR A 61 2.25 11.39 4.31
N HIS A 62 2.06 10.86 3.09
CA HIS A 62 2.70 11.31 1.88
C HIS A 62 1.82 12.25 1.05
N ARG A 63 2.47 12.98 0.14
CA ARG A 63 1.86 13.83 -0.89
C ARG A 63 2.55 13.50 -2.20
N CYS A 64 2.21 12.31 -2.74
CA CYS A 64 2.94 11.79 -3.90
C CYS A 64 2.51 12.48 -5.19
N TRP A 65 3.52 12.74 -6.02
CA TRP A 65 3.39 13.22 -7.39
C TRP A 65 4.19 12.30 -8.29
N PHE A 66 3.58 11.77 -9.35
CA PHE A 66 4.24 10.89 -10.30
C PHE A 66 4.13 11.43 -11.73
N GLY A 67 5.21 11.24 -12.52
CA GLY A 67 5.22 11.63 -13.93
C GLY A 67 5.09 13.15 -14.19
N GLU A 68 4.55 13.50 -15.34
CA GLU A 68 4.53 14.89 -15.81
C GLU A 68 3.41 15.75 -15.20
N GLY A 69 2.39 15.17 -14.62
CA GLY A 69 1.24 15.93 -14.12
C GLY A 69 0.43 15.25 -13.04
N GLY A 70 0.86 14.08 -12.60
CA GLY A 70 0.04 13.17 -11.83
C GLY A 70 0.21 13.25 -10.33
N TRP A 71 -0.76 13.81 -9.62
CA TRP A 71 -0.96 13.49 -8.22
C TRP A 71 -1.30 12.00 -8.12
N CYS A 72 -0.91 11.38 -6.98
CA CYS A 72 -1.35 10.03 -6.65
C CYS A 72 -2.85 9.85 -7.00
N ASP A 73 -3.22 8.78 -7.67
CA ASP A 73 -4.62 8.46 -8.04
C ASP A 73 -5.59 8.49 -6.85
N SER A 74 -5.05 8.23 -5.66
CA SER A 74 -5.77 8.31 -4.38
C SER A 74 -5.50 9.62 -3.62
N TRP A 75 -5.15 10.71 -4.29
CA TRP A 75 -4.84 12.02 -3.68
C TRP A 75 -5.90 12.51 -2.69
N TYR A 76 -7.17 12.20 -2.91
CA TYR A 76 -8.29 12.57 -2.06
C TYR A 76 -8.24 11.91 -0.68
N THR A 77 -7.47 10.84 -0.52
CA THR A 77 -7.23 10.22 0.80
C THR A 77 -6.15 10.94 1.59
N SER A 78 -5.32 11.76 0.94
CA SER A 78 -4.12 12.38 1.52
C SER A 78 -4.17 13.90 1.55
N ILE A 79 -4.48 14.56 0.42
CA ILE A 79 -4.44 16.02 0.28
C ILE A 79 -5.64 16.67 0.96
N HIS A 80 -6.81 16.05 0.84
CA HIS A 80 -8.04 16.48 1.50
C HIS A 80 -8.78 15.27 2.05
N PRO A 81 -8.22 14.65 3.13
CA PRO A 81 -8.79 13.43 3.67
C PRO A 81 -10.17 13.71 4.26
N GLY A 82 -11.19 13.10 3.65
CA GLY A 82 -12.55 13.11 4.20
C GLY A 82 -12.62 12.35 5.53
N LYS A 83 -13.65 12.64 6.31
CA LYS A 83 -14.04 11.75 7.42
C LYS A 83 -14.60 10.48 6.80
N GLY A 84 -14.30 9.31 7.37
CA GLY A 84 -14.93 8.07 6.92
C GLY A 84 -16.45 8.11 7.04
N THR A 85 -17.13 7.29 6.22
CA THR A 85 -18.60 7.22 6.17
C THR A 85 -19.15 5.82 6.46
N TYR A 86 -18.29 4.81 6.47
CA TYR A 86 -18.67 3.41 6.70
C TYR A 86 -18.45 2.98 8.12
N THR A 87 -19.21 1.98 8.55
CA THR A 87 -19.12 1.30 9.84
C THR A 87 -18.54 -0.10 9.67
N PHE A 88 -18.23 -0.79 10.78
CA PHE A 88 -17.81 -2.19 10.68
C PHE A 88 -18.94 -3.10 10.20
N ASN A 89 -20.19 -2.77 10.55
CA ASN A 89 -21.36 -3.50 10.06
C ASN A 89 -21.53 -3.42 8.54
N ASP A 90 -21.09 -2.33 7.89
CA ASP A 90 -21.11 -2.25 6.42
C ASP A 90 -20.12 -3.25 5.80
N ILE A 91 -18.96 -3.49 6.46
CA ILE A 91 -18.00 -4.51 6.03
C ILE A 91 -18.59 -5.92 6.20
N VAL A 92 -19.27 -6.20 7.30
CA VAL A 92 -19.98 -7.47 7.51
C VAL A 92 -21.02 -7.69 6.41
N LYS A 93 -21.83 -6.66 6.17
CA LYS A 93 -22.93 -6.70 5.19
C LYS A 93 -22.43 -6.97 3.77
N ILE A 94 -21.38 -6.31 3.30
CA ILE A 94 -20.88 -6.50 1.93
C ILE A 94 -20.39 -7.94 1.72
N TYR A 95 -19.81 -8.60 2.73
CA TYR A 95 -19.43 -10.01 2.64
C TYR A 95 -20.64 -10.95 2.73
N ASP A 96 -21.66 -10.63 3.53
CA ASP A 96 -22.89 -11.42 3.61
C ASP A 96 -23.66 -11.39 2.28
N GLU A 97 -23.64 -10.26 1.58
CA GLU A 97 -24.22 -10.08 0.25
C GLU A 97 -23.39 -10.72 -0.89
N ASN A 98 -22.08 -10.97 -0.65
CA ASN A 98 -21.14 -11.50 -1.63
C ASN A 98 -20.36 -12.72 -1.08
N PRO A 99 -21.02 -13.83 -0.74
CA PRO A 99 -20.42 -14.94 0.00
C PRO A 99 -19.33 -15.70 -0.76
N THR A 100 -19.20 -15.50 -2.06
CA THR A 100 -18.15 -16.11 -2.89
C THR A 100 -16.83 -15.33 -2.87
N ILE A 101 -16.83 -14.10 -2.36
CA ILE A 101 -15.61 -13.29 -2.25
C ILE A 101 -14.89 -13.66 -0.95
N THR A 102 -13.68 -14.17 -1.09
CA THR A 102 -12.82 -14.59 0.03
C THR A 102 -11.54 -13.77 0.16
N GLU A 103 -11.48 -12.63 -0.53
CA GLU A 103 -10.34 -11.72 -0.52
C GLU A 103 -10.76 -10.35 0.02
N MET A 104 -9.85 -9.70 0.75
CA MET A 104 -9.95 -8.30 1.16
C MET A 104 -8.69 -7.55 0.72
N MET A 105 -8.87 -6.41 0.09
CA MET A 105 -7.80 -5.46 -0.18
C MET A 105 -7.96 -4.26 0.76
N LEU A 106 -7.14 -4.20 1.80
CA LEU A 106 -7.07 -3.07 2.69
C LEU A 106 -6.09 -2.05 2.10
N THR A 107 -6.64 -0.98 1.56
CA THR A 107 -5.93 0.05 0.81
C THR A 107 -6.31 1.46 1.29
N GLY A 108 -5.95 2.48 0.57
CA GLY A 108 -6.38 3.84 0.85
C GLY A 108 -5.27 4.84 0.68
N GLY A 109 -5.16 5.76 1.61
CA GLY A 109 -3.97 6.58 1.76
C GLY A 109 -2.84 5.77 2.36
N SER A 110 -2.88 5.56 3.67
CA SER A 110 -1.94 4.74 4.44
C SER A 110 -2.71 3.95 5.50
N PRO A 111 -3.13 2.71 5.23
CA PRO A 111 -3.92 1.92 6.18
C PRO A 111 -3.24 1.74 7.54
N THR A 112 -1.91 1.67 7.56
CA THR A 112 -1.12 1.52 8.79
C THR A 112 -1.22 2.71 9.77
N MET A 113 -1.81 3.84 9.34
CA MET A 113 -2.21 4.94 10.23
C MET A 113 -3.45 4.60 11.09
N GLN A 114 -4.13 3.48 10.81
CA GLN A 114 -5.37 3.04 11.45
C GLN A 114 -5.17 1.68 12.15
N PRO A 115 -4.29 1.58 13.17
CA PRO A 115 -3.89 0.29 13.73
C PRO A 115 -5.06 -0.49 14.34
N ASP A 116 -6.02 0.19 15.00
CA ASP A 116 -7.18 -0.48 15.59
C ASP A 116 -8.09 -1.09 14.52
N LEU A 117 -8.31 -0.37 13.40
CA LEU A 117 -9.06 -0.90 12.26
C LEU A 117 -8.34 -2.07 11.62
N CYS A 118 -7.03 -1.97 11.41
CA CYS A 118 -6.23 -3.06 10.86
C CYS A 118 -6.33 -4.32 11.73
N ASN A 119 -6.23 -4.18 13.05
CA ASN A 119 -6.36 -5.29 13.99
C ASN A 119 -7.74 -5.93 13.93
N GLU A 120 -8.81 -5.14 13.96
CA GLU A 120 -10.18 -5.66 13.86
C GLU A 120 -10.44 -6.37 12.55
N LEU A 121 -9.91 -5.86 11.42
CA LEU A 121 -10.04 -6.51 10.13
C LEU A 121 -9.29 -7.85 10.06
N THR A 122 -8.13 -7.98 10.71
CA THR A 122 -7.45 -9.29 10.79
C THR A 122 -8.22 -10.30 11.61
N HIS A 123 -8.89 -9.87 12.70
CA HIS A 123 -9.81 -10.74 13.45
C HIS A 123 -10.99 -11.21 12.58
N PHE A 124 -11.64 -10.29 11.90
CA PHE A 124 -12.76 -10.60 11.02
C PHE A 124 -12.36 -11.57 9.90
N ALA A 125 -11.22 -11.28 9.25
CA ALA A 125 -10.66 -12.11 8.19
C ALA A 125 -10.35 -13.53 8.68
N ASN A 126 -9.72 -13.65 9.86
CA ASN A 126 -9.41 -14.94 10.46
C ASN A 126 -10.69 -15.76 10.78
N GLN A 127 -11.73 -15.10 11.32
CA GLN A 127 -12.99 -15.76 11.66
C GLN A 127 -13.76 -16.27 10.44
N ARG A 128 -13.66 -15.58 9.31
CA ARG A 128 -14.40 -15.89 8.08
C ARG A 128 -13.59 -16.60 7.00
N GLY A 129 -12.31 -16.88 7.24
CA GLY A 129 -11.42 -17.49 6.25
C GLY A 129 -11.15 -16.56 5.07
N ILE A 130 -11.12 -15.23 5.29
CA ILE A 130 -10.86 -14.22 4.28
C ILE A 130 -9.34 -13.98 4.21
N PHE A 131 -8.79 -13.96 2.99
CA PHE A 131 -7.41 -13.60 2.75
C PHE A 131 -7.28 -12.07 2.66
N ILE A 132 -6.55 -11.46 3.58
CA ILE A 132 -6.40 -10.01 3.65
C ILE A 132 -5.04 -9.56 3.11
N THR A 133 -5.06 -8.75 2.04
CA THR A 133 -3.89 -8.02 1.55
C THR A 133 -3.91 -6.59 2.10
N ILE A 134 -2.83 -6.14 2.72
CA ILE A 134 -2.66 -4.73 3.07
C ILE A 134 -1.70 -4.05 2.09
N GLU A 135 -2.12 -2.94 1.49
CA GLU A 135 -1.29 -2.07 0.68
C GLU A 135 -0.71 -0.96 1.54
N THR A 136 0.61 -0.91 1.65
CA THR A 136 1.31 0.05 2.51
C THR A 136 2.56 0.61 1.84
N GLU A 137 2.86 1.85 2.12
CA GLU A 137 4.11 2.50 1.74
C GLU A 137 5.26 2.23 2.72
N GLY A 138 4.96 1.56 3.85
CA GLY A 138 5.97 1.19 4.85
C GLY A 138 6.33 2.27 5.86
N SER A 139 5.56 3.37 5.96
CA SER A 139 5.88 4.46 6.92
C SER A 139 5.66 4.08 8.37
N HIS A 140 4.77 3.13 8.64
CA HIS A 140 4.43 2.70 9.99
C HIS A 140 4.41 1.18 10.07
N PHE A 141 5.09 0.65 11.09
CA PHE A 141 4.92 -0.73 11.50
C PHE A 141 3.70 -0.83 12.43
N ILE A 142 2.89 -1.86 12.21
CA ILE A 142 1.80 -2.24 13.11
C ILE A 142 1.90 -3.72 13.46
N GLU A 143 1.67 -4.04 14.73
CA GLU A 143 1.50 -5.41 15.20
C GLU A 143 0.01 -5.69 15.32
N THR A 144 -0.46 -6.82 14.78
CA THR A 144 -1.86 -7.24 14.84
C THR A 144 -1.96 -8.62 15.49
N ASP A 145 -3.13 -8.94 16.07
CA ASP A 145 -3.34 -10.23 16.75
C ASP A 145 -3.29 -11.43 15.78
N TYR A 146 -3.73 -11.21 14.52
CA TYR A 146 -3.58 -12.18 13.43
C TYR A 146 -2.77 -11.56 12.29
N PRO A 147 -1.92 -12.33 11.59
CA PRO A 147 -1.14 -11.80 10.49
C PRO A 147 -2.02 -11.41 9.29
N PHE A 148 -1.57 -10.44 8.51
CA PHE A 148 -2.09 -10.26 7.16
C PHE A 148 -1.68 -11.45 6.28
N GLY A 149 -2.55 -11.81 5.34
CA GLY A 149 -2.24 -12.83 4.35
C GLY A 149 -1.13 -12.39 3.39
N LEU A 150 -1.08 -11.08 3.06
CA LEU A 150 -0.04 -10.49 2.22
C LEU A 150 0.22 -9.03 2.59
N ILE A 151 1.49 -8.65 2.70
CA ILE A 151 1.92 -7.26 2.71
C ILE A 151 2.31 -6.84 1.29
N SER A 152 1.55 -5.93 0.69
CA SER A 152 1.89 -5.27 -0.57
C SER A 152 2.68 -4.00 -0.26
N LEU A 153 4.01 -4.11 -0.22
CA LEU A 153 4.91 -3.02 0.18
C LEU A 153 5.27 -2.15 -1.02
N SER A 154 4.83 -0.90 -1.02
CA SER A 154 5.09 0.09 -2.08
C SER A 154 5.77 1.35 -1.55
N PRO A 155 7.07 1.31 -1.22
CA PRO A 155 7.82 2.47 -0.75
C PRO A 155 7.82 3.60 -1.77
N LYS A 156 7.98 4.83 -1.29
CA LYS A 156 7.95 6.03 -2.15
C LYS A 156 9.36 6.55 -2.36
N PHE A 157 9.81 6.51 -3.62
CA PHE A 157 11.14 6.96 -4.04
C PHE A 157 11.15 8.44 -4.43
N SER A 158 12.28 8.93 -4.93
CA SER A 158 12.45 10.33 -5.33
C SER A 158 11.46 10.76 -6.42
N ASN A 159 11.07 9.82 -7.28
CA ASN A 159 10.07 10.03 -8.34
C ASN A 159 8.66 10.32 -7.81
N SER A 160 8.41 10.18 -6.51
CA SER A 160 7.13 10.49 -5.85
C SER A 160 7.08 11.87 -5.22
N VAL A 161 8.19 12.63 -5.26
CA VAL A 161 8.31 13.92 -4.58
C VAL A 161 7.54 15.00 -5.35
N PRO A 162 6.62 15.75 -4.71
CA PRO A 162 5.89 16.81 -5.39
C PRO A 162 6.82 17.91 -5.85
N LYS A 163 6.53 18.50 -7.02
CA LYS A 163 7.30 19.60 -7.58
C LYS A 163 6.90 20.92 -6.92
N ILE A 164 7.90 21.80 -6.71
CA ILE A 164 7.66 23.16 -6.22
C ILE A 164 6.74 23.92 -7.18
N ASP A 165 5.90 24.80 -6.65
CA ASP A 165 5.00 25.68 -7.40
C ASP A 165 3.91 25.00 -8.25
N VAL A 166 3.76 23.67 -8.18
CA VAL A 166 2.60 23.02 -8.76
C VAL A 166 1.38 23.17 -7.85
N THR A 167 0.21 23.17 -8.45
CA THR A 167 -1.06 23.29 -7.71
C THR A 167 -1.60 21.92 -7.32
N THR A 168 -1.95 21.76 -6.05
CA THR A 168 -2.69 20.56 -5.59
C THR A 168 -4.08 20.52 -6.21
N PRO A 169 -4.74 19.34 -6.26
CA PRO A 169 -6.13 19.25 -6.72
C PRO A 169 -7.13 20.13 -5.94
N MET A 170 -6.73 20.62 -4.76
CA MET A 170 -7.52 21.55 -3.95
C MET A 170 -7.11 23.03 -4.12
N GLY A 171 -6.31 23.36 -5.13
CA GLY A 171 -5.92 24.72 -5.45
C GLY A 171 -4.81 25.31 -4.57
N LYS A 172 -4.18 24.53 -3.67
CA LYS A 172 -3.06 24.99 -2.86
C LYS A 172 -1.76 24.76 -3.62
N LEU A 173 -0.86 25.75 -3.64
CA LEU A 173 0.50 25.59 -4.18
C LEU A 173 1.34 24.67 -3.27
N VAL A 174 2.18 23.85 -3.90
CA VAL A 174 3.21 23.09 -3.21
C VAL A 174 4.33 24.03 -2.79
N ASP A 175 4.56 24.08 -1.49
CA ASP A 175 5.65 24.83 -0.88
C ASP A 175 6.83 23.91 -0.48
N GLN A 176 7.98 24.48 -0.19
CA GLN A 176 9.16 23.72 0.23
C GLN A 176 8.90 22.90 1.50
N LYS A 177 8.06 23.38 2.42
CA LYS A 177 7.70 22.64 3.63
C LYS A 177 6.95 21.33 3.33
N MET A 178 6.11 21.32 2.30
CA MET A 178 5.42 20.10 1.87
C MET A 178 6.42 19.09 1.29
N ILE A 179 7.37 19.55 0.48
CA ILE A 179 8.44 18.74 -0.10
C ILE A 179 9.33 18.15 0.99
N ASP A 180 9.81 18.97 1.92
CA ASP A 180 10.68 18.53 3.02
C ASP A 180 9.97 17.49 3.91
N LYS A 181 8.69 17.71 4.22
CA LYS A 181 7.89 16.76 4.97
C LYS A 181 7.73 15.44 4.22
N HIS A 182 7.46 15.47 2.92
CA HIS A 182 7.36 14.26 2.11
C HIS A 182 8.69 13.50 2.12
N ASN A 183 9.79 14.17 1.87
CA ASN A 183 11.13 13.58 1.86
C ASN A 183 11.52 12.97 3.22
N SER A 184 11.16 13.60 4.33
CA SER A 184 11.47 13.09 5.67
C SER A 184 10.70 11.83 6.05
N LEU A 185 9.58 11.55 5.36
CA LEU A 185 8.68 10.45 5.72
C LEU A 185 8.69 9.30 4.71
N ARG A 186 9.14 9.54 3.46
CA ARG A 186 8.95 8.61 2.33
C ARG A 186 9.65 7.26 2.49
N LEU A 187 10.73 7.18 3.27
CA LEU A 187 11.48 5.94 3.50
C LEU A 187 11.77 5.76 5.01
N ASN A 188 10.83 5.21 5.74
CA ASN A 188 11.06 4.80 7.12
C ASN A 188 11.64 3.38 7.15
N HIS A 189 12.96 3.26 6.97
CA HIS A 189 13.65 1.98 6.92
C HIS A 189 13.41 1.12 8.17
N GLN A 190 13.32 1.71 9.36
CA GLN A 190 13.06 0.99 10.59
C GLN A 190 11.68 0.31 10.57
N ALA A 191 10.62 1.05 10.20
CA ALA A 191 9.27 0.48 10.10
C ALA A 191 9.19 -0.60 9.02
N ILE A 192 9.89 -0.41 7.90
CA ILE A 192 9.99 -1.40 6.82
C ILE A 192 10.65 -2.68 7.31
N GLU A 193 11.80 -2.59 7.97
CA GLU A 193 12.53 -3.73 8.53
C GLU A 193 11.68 -4.50 9.55
N GLN A 194 10.97 -3.78 10.44
CA GLN A 194 10.03 -4.39 11.38
C GLN A 194 8.89 -5.11 10.67
N THR A 195 8.31 -4.49 9.64
CA THR A 195 7.23 -5.08 8.84
C THR A 195 7.67 -6.36 8.14
N LEU A 196 8.83 -6.34 7.47
CA LEU A 196 9.37 -7.51 6.76
C LEU A 196 9.83 -8.64 7.70
N ALA A 197 10.28 -8.29 8.91
CA ALA A 197 10.64 -9.28 9.92
C ALA A 197 9.41 -9.92 10.60
N TYR A 198 8.35 -9.17 10.77
CA TYR A 198 7.13 -9.63 11.45
C TYR A 198 6.20 -10.45 10.54
N HIS A 199 6.05 -10.03 9.26
CA HIS A 199 5.17 -10.68 8.30
C HIS A 199 5.96 -11.56 7.34
N SER A 200 5.63 -12.85 7.29
CA SER A 200 6.33 -13.84 6.47
C SER A 200 5.98 -13.74 4.99
N ASP A 201 4.76 -13.29 4.68
CA ASP A 201 4.31 -13.15 3.29
C ASP A 201 4.18 -11.68 2.88
N TYR A 202 5.00 -11.32 1.90
CA TYR A 202 5.04 -9.98 1.33
C TYR A 202 5.48 -10.01 -0.12
N HIS A 203 5.09 -8.98 -0.85
CA HIS A 203 5.75 -8.59 -2.08
C HIS A 203 6.17 -7.10 -2.03
N TYR A 204 7.25 -6.81 -2.70
CA TYR A 204 7.76 -5.46 -2.91
C TYR A 204 7.25 -4.95 -4.26
N LYS A 205 6.43 -3.90 -4.27
CA LYS A 205 5.73 -3.35 -5.44
C LYS A 205 6.14 -1.89 -5.68
N PRO A 206 7.37 -1.62 -6.18
CA PRO A 206 7.83 -0.28 -6.50
C PRO A 206 7.14 0.28 -7.74
N VAL A 207 6.92 1.61 -7.76
CA VAL A 207 6.44 2.35 -8.93
C VAL A 207 7.64 2.77 -9.78
N TYR A 208 7.65 2.36 -11.04
CA TYR A 208 8.70 2.65 -12.02
C TYR A 208 8.20 3.60 -13.11
N ASP A 209 8.92 4.68 -13.32
CA ASP A 209 8.58 5.77 -14.25
C ASP A 209 9.37 5.74 -15.56
N GLY A 210 10.14 4.67 -15.80
CA GLY A 210 10.96 4.51 -16.98
C GLY A 210 12.38 5.08 -16.89
N THR A 211 12.75 5.69 -15.75
CA THR A 211 14.08 6.31 -15.59
C THR A 211 15.08 5.38 -14.90
N GLU A 212 16.36 5.52 -15.26
CA GLU A 212 17.44 4.78 -14.60
C GLU A 212 17.65 5.22 -13.15
N GLU A 213 17.38 6.50 -12.83
CA GLU A 213 17.44 7.02 -11.47
C GLU A 213 16.48 6.28 -10.56
N THR A 214 15.22 6.12 -10.97
CA THR A 214 14.22 5.37 -10.22
C THR A 214 14.59 3.90 -10.12
N MET A 215 15.13 3.29 -11.19
CA MET A 215 15.55 1.90 -11.18
C MET A 215 16.69 1.66 -10.18
N ASN A 216 17.65 2.57 -10.10
CA ASN A 216 18.74 2.49 -9.15
C ASN A 216 18.23 2.57 -7.70
N GLU A 217 17.31 3.49 -7.36
CA GLU A 217 16.69 3.56 -6.03
C GLU A 217 15.92 2.27 -5.69
N ILE A 218 15.20 1.71 -6.66
CA ILE A 218 14.46 0.45 -6.50
C ILE A 218 15.43 -0.69 -6.14
N GLU A 219 16.54 -0.81 -6.87
CA GLU A 219 17.52 -1.87 -6.65
C GLU A 219 18.30 -1.67 -5.34
N GLU A 220 18.72 -0.44 -5.02
CA GLU A 220 19.36 -0.11 -3.74
C GLU A 220 18.47 -0.46 -2.56
N PHE A 221 17.18 -0.12 -2.63
CA PHE A 221 16.19 -0.47 -1.61
C PHE A 221 16.05 -1.99 -1.47
N ARG A 222 15.91 -2.70 -2.59
CA ARG A 222 15.80 -4.16 -2.63
C ARG A 222 17.00 -4.83 -1.96
N VAL A 223 18.22 -4.40 -2.32
CA VAL A 223 19.46 -4.92 -1.77
C VAL A 223 19.58 -4.61 -0.28
N ARG A 224 19.32 -3.38 0.13
CA ARG A 224 19.36 -2.94 1.53
C ARG A 224 18.48 -3.81 2.44
N HIS A 225 17.29 -4.13 1.99
CA HIS A 225 16.31 -4.90 2.76
C HIS A 225 16.34 -6.41 2.48
N ASN A 226 17.34 -6.89 1.72
CA ASN A 226 17.50 -8.31 1.34
C ASN A 226 16.23 -8.91 0.69
N ILE A 227 15.52 -8.13 -0.11
CA ILE A 227 14.28 -8.56 -0.78
C ILE A 227 14.67 -9.43 -2.00
N PRO A 228 14.19 -10.69 -2.11
CA PRO A 228 14.45 -11.52 -3.27
C PRO A 228 13.81 -10.96 -4.56
N LYS A 229 14.45 -11.17 -5.70
CA LYS A 229 13.92 -10.72 -7.00
C LYS A 229 12.53 -11.27 -7.30
N ASN A 230 12.25 -12.52 -6.95
CA ASN A 230 10.95 -13.16 -7.13
C ASN A 230 9.84 -12.63 -6.19
N LYS A 231 10.18 -11.77 -5.23
CA LYS A 231 9.22 -11.00 -4.41
C LYS A 231 9.08 -9.54 -4.87
N THR A 232 9.81 -9.15 -5.93
CA THR A 232 9.76 -7.79 -6.51
C THR A 232 8.78 -7.79 -7.68
N TRP A 233 7.81 -6.87 -7.65
CA TRP A 233 6.75 -6.70 -8.64
C TRP A 233 6.83 -5.29 -9.20
N LEU A 234 7.51 -5.11 -10.33
CA LEU A 234 7.67 -3.80 -10.95
C LEU A 234 6.34 -3.32 -11.51
N MET A 235 5.92 -2.14 -11.09
CA MET A 235 4.64 -1.54 -11.46
C MET A 235 4.86 -0.24 -12.26
N PRO A 236 4.25 -0.05 -13.43
CA PRO A 236 4.38 1.18 -14.19
C PRO A 236 3.77 2.38 -13.47
N ALA A 237 4.43 3.53 -13.55
CA ALA A 237 3.86 4.81 -13.18
C ALA A 237 2.78 5.24 -14.17
N GLY A 238 1.79 6.00 -13.71
CA GLY A 238 0.71 6.57 -14.51
C GLY A 238 -0.60 6.60 -13.72
N ASP A 239 -1.37 7.65 -13.84
CA ASP A 239 -2.65 7.85 -13.16
C ASP A 239 -3.86 7.80 -14.12
N ASN A 240 -3.59 7.64 -15.42
CA ASN A 240 -4.58 7.52 -16.47
C ASN A 240 -4.18 6.46 -17.51
N ARG A 241 -5.15 6.04 -18.33
CA ARG A 241 -4.97 4.98 -19.34
C ARG A 241 -3.89 5.31 -20.37
N GLU A 242 -3.86 6.55 -20.86
CA GLU A 242 -2.92 6.95 -21.90
C GLU A 242 -1.46 6.82 -21.44
N GLU A 243 -1.16 7.31 -20.24
CA GLU A 243 0.17 7.17 -19.64
C GLU A 243 0.55 5.72 -19.40
N LEU A 244 -0.37 4.91 -18.85
CA LEU A 244 -0.09 3.51 -18.60
C LEU A 244 0.20 2.72 -19.88
N ILE A 245 -0.55 2.96 -20.96
CA ILE A 245 -0.29 2.29 -22.25
C ILE A 245 1.13 2.60 -22.76
N LYS A 246 1.62 3.83 -22.56
CA LYS A 246 2.99 4.22 -22.91
C LYS A 246 4.02 3.55 -22.00
N GLN A 247 3.73 3.43 -20.70
CA GLN A 247 4.66 2.89 -19.69
C GLN A 247 4.71 1.35 -19.66
N TYR A 248 3.68 0.65 -20.13
CA TYR A 248 3.63 -0.82 -20.08
C TYR A 248 4.81 -1.49 -20.79
N PRO A 249 5.11 -1.22 -22.07
CA PRO A 249 6.26 -1.86 -22.73
C PRO A 249 7.58 -1.57 -22.02
N ILE A 250 7.81 -0.32 -21.57
CA ILE A 250 9.03 0.11 -20.89
C ILE A 250 9.21 -0.67 -19.58
N SER A 251 8.16 -0.75 -18.79
CA SER A 251 8.20 -1.45 -17.47
C SER A 251 8.27 -2.96 -17.61
N LEU A 252 7.63 -3.55 -18.65
CA LEU A 252 7.70 -4.98 -18.95
C LEU A 252 9.11 -5.40 -19.35
N GLU A 253 9.74 -4.67 -20.27
CA GLU A 253 11.11 -4.90 -20.72
C GLU A 253 12.10 -4.78 -19.55
N LYS A 254 11.96 -3.74 -18.72
CA LYS A 254 12.81 -3.55 -17.55
C LYS A 254 12.61 -4.65 -16.51
N ALA A 255 11.38 -5.08 -16.24
CA ALA A 255 11.12 -6.18 -15.31
C ALA A 255 11.77 -7.49 -15.81
N PHE A 256 11.68 -7.78 -17.10
CA PHE A 256 12.34 -8.93 -17.73
C PHE A 256 13.88 -8.83 -17.59
N GLU A 257 14.46 -7.69 -17.91
CA GLU A 257 15.91 -7.44 -17.78
C GLU A 257 16.41 -7.67 -16.34
N MET A 258 15.67 -7.17 -15.37
CA MET A 258 16.03 -7.25 -13.95
C MET A 258 15.73 -8.62 -13.32
N GLY A 259 14.96 -9.48 -13.99
CA GLY A 259 14.47 -10.75 -13.45
C GLY A 259 13.46 -10.56 -12.32
N TYR A 260 12.60 -9.54 -12.44
CA TYR A 260 11.49 -9.24 -11.53
C TYR A 260 10.17 -9.78 -12.06
N ASN A 261 9.19 -9.93 -11.19
CA ASN A 261 7.80 -10.01 -11.62
C ASN A 261 7.34 -8.63 -12.10
N TRP A 262 6.29 -8.65 -12.91
CA TRP A 262 5.64 -7.42 -13.37
C TRP A 262 4.17 -7.42 -12.99
N THR A 263 3.61 -6.25 -12.72
CA THR A 263 2.18 -6.06 -12.52
C THR A 263 1.67 -4.84 -13.29
N GLY A 264 0.50 -4.99 -13.89
CA GLY A 264 -0.22 -3.86 -14.47
C GLY A 264 -0.98 -3.06 -13.41
N ARG A 265 -1.84 -2.18 -13.94
CA ARG A 265 -2.87 -1.43 -13.19
C ARG A 265 -4.17 -1.53 -13.99
N ASP A 266 -4.74 -2.73 -14.03
CA ASP A 266 -5.81 -3.10 -14.96
C ASP A 266 -7.07 -2.29 -14.74
N HIS A 267 -7.36 -1.85 -13.51
CA HIS A 267 -8.49 -0.96 -13.22
C HIS A 267 -8.38 0.38 -13.97
N ILE A 268 -7.16 0.96 -14.08
CA ILE A 268 -6.95 2.19 -14.84
C ILE A 268 -7.01 1.91 -16.35
N VAL A 269 -6.44 0.80 -16.80
CA VAL A 269 -6.54 0.43 -18.21
C VAL A 269 -8.00 0.21 -18.65
N ALA A 270 -8.80 -0.44 -17.79
CA ALA A 270 -10.19 -0.75 -18.09
C ALA A 270 -11.12 0.48 -17.96
N TRP A 271 -10.99 1.26 -16.90
CA TRP A 271 -11.96 2.31 -16.52
C TRP A 271 -11.39 3.72 -16.43
N ASP A 272 -10.10 3.90 -16.79
CA ASP A 272 -9.40 5.18 -16.73
C ASP A 272 -9.43 5.77 -15.31
N THR A 273 -9.81 7.02 -15.15
CA THR A 273 -9.84 7.72 -13.85
C THR A 273 -11.09 7.44 -13.01
N LYS A 274 -11.94 6.49 -13.41
CA LYS A 274 -13.14 6.12 -12.66
C LYS A 274 -12.77 5.44 -11.34
N ARG A 275 -13.46 5.83 -10.25
CA ARG A 275 -13.23 5.31 -8.91
C ARG A 275 -14.24 4.22 -8.54
N ALA A 276 -13.86 3.40 -7.55
CA ALA A 276 -14.70 2.34 -6.98
C ALA A 276 -15.25 1.36 -8.03
N VAL A 277 -14.36 0.82 -8.88
CA VAL A 277 -14.65 -0.09 -9.99
C VAL A 277 -13.91 -1.41 -9.87
#